data_70db5379cfc947bfba7957513d43eb85
#
_entry.id   70db5379cfc947bfba7957513d43eb85
#
_cell.length_a   1.000
_cell.length_b   1.000
_cell.length_c   1.000
_cell.angle_alpha   90.00
_cell.angle_beta   90.00
_cell.angle_gamma   90.00
#
_symmetry.space_group_name_H-M   'P 1'
#
loop_
_entity.id
_entity.type
_entity.pdbx_description
1 polymer ?
#
loop_
_entity_poly.entity_id
_entity_poly.type
_entity_poly.pdbx_seq_one_letter_code
_entity_poly.pdbx_strand_id
1 'polypeptide(L)'
;MTALLAPVHCTCNSGTSLELAPVLQDCYKQKHQVESAELSMDLNTIKEVVRPRAWAELPVWTAGDAWLAGGTWLFSEPQVHLRRLIDLSDLNWPPLSVTDEGLAIAATCTIAQLDALACPPDWLAAPLINQCCRAFLASFKIWRTATVGGNLCMSLPAGPMISLTSALDGVCTIWSADGGERKVAVRDFVTGNQRNVLATGELVRQIEIPLAALKRRSAFRQISLAPVGRSAALLIGSLTAEGGLLLTITASTKRPMRLAFTRMPEAGELHETILQGIGEADYHDDVHGKPFWRKHMTLRLAEEIRAELSSIGARP
;
A
#
# COMPACT_ATOMS: atom_id res chain seq x y z
N MET A 1 -5.98 -29.18 24.98
CA MET A 1 -5.68 -30.44 24.23
C MET A 1 -4.29 -30.27 23.65
N THR A 2 -3.35 -30.93 24.29
CA THR A 2 -1.90 -30.83 24.03
C THR A 2 -1.55 -31.83 22.93
N ALA A 3 -1.10 -31.36 21.77
CA ALA A 3 -0.59 -32.23 20.72
C ALA A 3 0.93 -32.35 20.88
N LEU A 4 1.39 -33.54 21.28
CA LEU A 4 2.80 -33.91 21.29
C LEU A 4 3.32 -34.00 19.84
N LEU A 5 4.36 -33.23 19.53
CA LEU A 5 5.18 -33.43 18.35
C LEU A 5 6.26 -34.49 18.68
N ALA A 6 6.22 -35.61 17.96
CA ALA A 6 7.24 -36.64 18.01
C ALA A 6 8.53 -36.17 17.29
N PRO A 7 9.72 -36.59 17.73
CA PRO A 7 10.97 -36.22 17.09
C PRO A 7 11.13 -36.96 15.75
N VAL A 8 11.45 -36.21 14.70
CA VAL A 8 11.82 -36.75 13.40
C VAL A 8 13.28 -37.22 13.48
N HIS A 9 13.50 -38.52 13.44
CA HIS A 9 14.81 -39.13 13.28
C HIS A 9 15.18 -39.15 11.78
N CYS A 10 16.19 -38.39 11.42
CA CYS A 10 16.83 -38.51 10.12
C CYS A 10 18.09 -39.36 10.29
N THR A 11 18.08 -40.63 9.79
CA THR A 11 19.22 -41.49 9.79
C THR A 11 20.04 -41.29 8.52
N CYS A 12 21.20 -40.64 8.62
CA CYS A 12 22.23 -40.66 7.60
C CYS A 12 23.21 -41.79 7.91
N ASN A 13 23.42 -42.66 6.93
CA ASN A 13 24.29 -43.85 6.97
C ASN A 13 25.76 -43.46 6.78
N SER A 14 26.43 -42.96 7.81
CA SER A 14 27.90 -42.91 7.95
C SER A 14 28.22 -42.61 9.43
N GLY A 15 28.77 -43.62 10.10
CA GLY A 15 29.00 -43.66 11.52
C GLY A 15 30.02 -42.67 12.07
N THR A 16 29.64 -41.44 12.25
CA THR A 16 30.30 -40.48 13.13
C THR A 16 29.20 -39.59 13.72
N SER A 17 28.94 -39.79 15.01
CA SER A 17 28.07 -38.93 15.82
C SER A 17 28.76 -37.60 16.06
N LEU A 18 28.38 -36.57 15.30
CA LEU A 18 28.67 -35.17 15.63
C LEU A 18 27.62 -34.66 16.59
N GLU A 19 28.01 -34.49 17.86
CA GLU A 19 27.21 -33.76 18.84
C GLU A 19 27.13 -32.28 18.44
N LEU A 20 26.07 -31.92 17.73
CA LEU A 20 25.70 -30.52 17.39
C LEU A 20 24.81 -29.88 18.48
N ALA A 21 24.89 -30.39 19.69
CA ALA A 21 23.94 -30.04 20.76
C ALA A 21 24.19 -28.72 21.52
N PRO A 22 25.40 -28.18 21.79
CA PRO A 22 25.50 -26.99 22.64
C PRO A 22 25.22 -25.66 21.94
N VAL A 23 25.66 -25.50 20.68
CA VAL A 23 25.61 -24.20 19.99
C VAL A 23 24.20 -23.81 19.56
N LEU A 24 23.39 -24.77 19.16
CA LEU A 24 21.97 -24.51 18.79
C LEU A 24 21.07 -24.30 20.01
N GLN A 25 21.39 -24.93 21.14
CA GLN A 25 20.67 -24.68 22.39
C GLN A 25 20.98 -23.31 23.00
N ASP A 26 22.21 -22.81 22.87
CA ASP A 26 22.55 -21.47 23.34
C ASP A 26 22.00 -20.37 22.45
N CYS A 27 21.99 -20.54 21.13
CA CYS A 27 21.28 -19.64 20.23
C CYS A 27 19.77 -19.61 20.47
N TYR A 28 19.17 -20.76 20.79
CA TYR A 28 17.74 -20.82 21.14
C TYR A 28 17.46 -20.20 22.50
N LYS A 29 18.34 -20.39 23.49
CA LYS A 29 18.21 -19.78 24.82
C LYS A 29 18.52 -18.28 24.81
N GLN A 30 19.47 -17.80 24.03
CA GLN A 30 19.72 -16.34 23.88
C GLN A 30 18.58 -15.61 23.17
N LYS A 31 17.86 -16.28 22.26
CA LYS A 31 16.64 -15.72 21.66
C LYS A 31 15.43 -15.69 22.62
N HIS A 32 15.46 -16.48 23.69
CA HIS A 32 14.36 -16.58 24.67
C HIS A 32 14.69 -15.96 26.04
N GLN A 33 15.89 -15.39 26.22
CA GLN A 33 16.25 -14.57 27.39
C GLN A 33 16.14 -13.05 27.10
N VAL A 34 15.40 -12.65 26.07
CA VAL A 34 14.74 -11.36 26.12
C VAL A 34 13.68 -11.48 27.21
N GLU A 35 13.85 -10.68 28.27
CA GLU A 35 12.94 -10.57 29.41
C GLU A 35 11.51 -10.88 29.02
N SER A 36 10.82 -11.67 29.83
CA SER A 36 9.37 -11.87 29.81
C SER A 36 8.65 -10.54 30.19
N ALA A 37 8.85 -9.48 29.42
CA ALA A 37 7.80 -8.53 29.18
C ALA A 37 6.73 -9.38 28.47
N GLU A 38 5.63 -9.64 29.14
CA GLU A 38 4.45 -10.25 28.57
C GLU A 38 4.19 -9.54 27.23
N LEU A 39 4.61 -10.16 26.12
CA LEU A 39 4.25 -9.76 24.78
C LEU A 39 2.76 -10.09 24.63
N SER A 40 1.94 -9.30 25.32
CA SER A 40 0.53 -9.26 25.06
C SER A 40 0.39 -8.78 23.61
N MET A 41 -0.03 -9.66 22.74
CA MET A 41 -0.35 -9.33 21.34
C MET A 41 -1.58 -8.43 21.22
N ASP A 42 -2.24 -8.16 22.33
CA ASP A 42 -3.45 -7.37 22.40
C ASP A 42 -3.11 -5.90 22.65
N LEU A 43 -4.02 -5.01 22.22
CA LEU A 43 -3.96 -3.58 22.52
C LEU A 43 -4.34 -3.32 23.99
N ASN A 44 -3.71 -4.03 24.92
CA ASN A 44 -4.02 -4.00 26.35
C ASN A 44 -3.72 -2.65 27.03
N THR A 45 -3.01 -1.75 26.33
CA THR A 45 -2.72 -0.38 26.80
C THR A 45 -3.86 0.58 26.49
N ILE A 46 -4.82 0.21 25.64
CA ILE A 46 -5.97 1.04 25.28
C ILE A 46 -6.93 1.12 26.48
N LYS A 47 -7.23 2.34 26.88
CA LYS A 47 -8.15 2.64 28.00
C LYS A 47 -9.53 3.08 27.52
N GLU A 48 -9.63 3.58 26.29
CA GLU A 48 -10.83 4.17 25.75
C GLU A 48 -10.95 3.94 24.25
N VAL A 49 -12.16 3.71 23.78
CA VAL A 49 -12.54 3.72 22.35
C VAL A 49 -13.69 4.69 22.18
N VAL A 50 -13.45 5.78 21.46
CA VAL A 50 -14.46 6.81 21.16
C VAL A 50 -15.00 6.56 19.76
N ARG A 51 -16.32 6.66 19.58
CA ARG A 51 -17.03 6.50 18.30
C ARG A 51 -17.84 7.74 17.98
N PRO A 52 -17.25 8.77 17.40
CA PRO A 52 -17.95 10.00 17.03
C PRO A 52 -18.92 9.71 15.88
N ARG A 53 -20.09 10.29 15.93
CA ARG A 53 -21.10 10.25 14.85
C ARG A 53 -21.04 11.48 13.95
N ALA A 54 -20.40 12.53 14.44
CA ALA A 54 -20.17 13.77 13.70
C ALA A 54 -18.76 14.30 13.98
N TRP A 55 -18.25 15.10 13.06
CA TRP A 55 -16.92 15.73 13.22
C TRP A 55 -16.82 16.58 14.51
N ALA A 56 -17.90 17.28 14.86
CA ALA A 56 -17.97 18.10 16.06
C ALA A 56 -17.88 17.30 17.39
N GLU A 57 -18.07 15.99 17.35
CA GLU A 57 -17.96 15.10 18.52
C GLU A 57 -16.54 14.55 18.71
N LEU A 58 -15.61 14.91 17.84
CA LEU A 58 -14.23 14.45 17.99
C LEU A 58 -13.61 14.99 19.28
N PRO A 59 -12.97 14.13 20.06
CA PRO A 59 -12.27 14.57 21.25
C PRO A 59 -11.05 15.41 20.87
N VAL A 60 -10.62 16.30 21.76
CA VAL A 60 -9.33 16.96 21.63
C VAL A 60 -8.24 15.90 21.55
N TRP A 61 -7.40 16.02 20.55
CA TRP A 61 -6.31 15.06 20.30
C TRP A 61 -5.26 15.14 21.41
N THR A 62 -4.85 13.98 21.91
CA THR A 62 -3.83 13.84 22.95
C THR A 62 -2.75 12.85 22.54
N ALA A 63 -1.60 12.89 23.22
CA ALA A 63 -0.56 11.90 23.05
C ALA A 63 -1.08 10.50 23.41
N GLY A 64 -0.90 9.55 22.51
CA GLY A 64 -1.42 8.19 22.64
C GLY A 64 -2.77 7.94 21.97
N ASP A 65 -3.31 8.92 21.24
CA ASP A 65 -4.48 8.72 20.39
C ASP A 65 -4.08 8.12 19.04
N ALA A 66 -4.99 7.32 18.47
CA ALA A 66 -4.89 6.84 17.10
C ALA A 66 -6.26 6.81 16.42
N TRP A 67 -6.27 7.15 15.13
CA TRP A 67 -7.42 6.95 14.27
C TRP A 67 -7.61 5.46 13.99
N LEU A 68 -8.80 4.96 14.21
CA LEU A 68 -9.20 3.59 13.88
C LEU A 68 -10.16 3.62 12.69
N ALA A 69 -9.69 3.12 11.53
CA ALA A 69 -10.55 2.78 10.41
C ALA A 69 -10.80 1.27 10.39
N GLY A 70 -10.13 0.51 9.51
CA GLY A 70 -10.26 -0.96 9.49
C GLY A 70 -9.44 -1.71 10.53
N GLY A 71 -8.47 -1.10 11.19
CA GLY A 71 -7.65 -1.69 12.26
C GLY A 71 -6.71 -2.83 11.84
N THR A 72 -6.73 -3.29 10.59
CA THR A 72 -6.03 -4.50 10.16
C THR A 72 -4.51 -4.46 10.35
N TRP A 73 -3.90 -3.29 10.26
CA TRP A 73 -2.50 -3.10 10.63
C TRP A 73 -2.35 -2.80 12.13
N LEU A 74 -3.19 -1.92 12.65
CA LEU A 74 -3.13 -1.49 14.05
C LEU A 74 -3.19 -2.67 15.04
N PHE A 75 -4.00 -3.69 14.71
CA PHE A 75 -4.15 -4.89 15.54
C PHE A 75 -3.15 -6.00 15.19
N SER A 76 -2.29 -5.83 14.18
CA SER A 76 -1.33 -6.87 13.78
C SER A 76 0.00 -6.78 14.51
N GLU A 77 0.28 -5.66 15.17
CA GLU A 77 1.53 -5.40 15.89
C GLU A 77 1.26 -4.72 17.24
N PRO A 78 2.09 -4.95 18.27
CA PRO A 78 1.95 -4.32 19.57
C PRO A 78 2.05 -2.79 19.46
N GLN A 79 1.06 -2.07 20.02
CA GLN A 79 0.97 -0.60 20.00
C GLN A 79 1.04 -0.06 21.43
N VAL A 80 2.11 -0.38 22.15
CA VAL A 80 2.26 -0.12 23.59
C VAL A 80 2.17 1.37 24.00
N HIS A 81 2.37 2.28 23.04
CA HIS A 81 2.29 3.72 23.26
C HIS A 81 0.86 4.28 23.17
N LEU A 82 -0.07 3.54 22.57
CA LEU A 82 -1.45 4.00 22.40
C LEU A 82 -2.27 3.85 23.69
N ARG A 83 -3.22 4.76 23.85
CA ARG A 83 -4.11 4.84 25.02
C ARG A 83 -5.57 4.97 24.66
N ARG A 84 -5.88 5.61 23.51
CA ARG A 84 -7.24 5.84 23.03
C ARG A 84 -7.33 5.62 21.52
N LEU A 85 -8.39 4.92 21.11
CA LEU A 85 -8.73 4.78 19.71
C LEU A 85 -9.94 5.62 19.37
N ILE A 86 -9.87 6.33 18.25
CA ILE A 86 -10.99 7.12 17.71
C ILE A 86 -11.48 6.40 16.47
N ASP A 87 -12.58 5.67 16.63
CA ASP A 87 -13.18 4.81 15.61
C ASP A 87 -14.01 5.65 14.63
N LEU A 88 -13.61 5.63 13.38
CA LEU A 88 -14.21 6.43 12.30
C LEU A 88 -15.46 5.79 11.69
N SER A 89 -15.86 4.59 12.11
CA SER A 89 -16.94 3.82 11.49
C SER A 89 -18.29 4.49 11.59
N ASP A 90 -18.60 5.13 12.73
CA ASP A 90 -19.89 5.76 13.00
C ASP A 90 -20.02 7.15 12.35
N LEU A 91 -18.98 7.67 11.72
CA LEU A 91 -19.08 8.89 10.89
C LEU A 91 -19.89 8.67 9.62
N ASN A 92 -20.18 7.43 9.28
CA ASN A 92 -21.07 7.01 8.18
C ASN A 92 -20.77 7.73 6.85
N TRP A 93 -19.50 7.92 6.53
CA TRP A 93 -19.11 8.51 5.26
C TRP A 93 -19.51 7.61 4.10
N PRO A 94 -20.17 8.11 3.05
CA PRO A 94 -20.41 7.34 1.84
C PRO A 94 -19.08 6.76 1.33
N PRO A 95 -18.95 5.43 1.21
CA PRO A 95 -17.67 4.82 0.87
C PRO A 95 -17.15 5.25 -0.50
N LEU A 96 -18.06 5.42 -1.46
CA LEU A 96 -17.76 5.78 -2.84
C LEU A 96 -18.82 6.77 -3.34
N SER A 97 -18.39 7.80 -4.04
CA SER A 97 -19.28 8.77 -4.71
C SER A 97 -18.77 8.98 -6.14
N VAL A 98 -19.60 8.62 -7.12
CA VAL A 98 -19.36 8.85 -8.54
C VAL A 98 -20.09 10.13 -8.93
N THR A 99 -19.36 11.09 -9.49
CA THR A 99 -19.88 12.38 -9.96
C THR A 99 -19.34 12.72 -11.35
N ASP A 100 -19.81 13.81 -11.94
CA ASP A 100 -19.28 14.32 -13.21
C ASP A 100 -17.83 14.80 -13.10
N GLU A 101 -17.32 15.03 -11.87
CA GLU A 101 -15.94 15.39 -11.60
C GLU A 101 -15.02 14.15 -11.51
N GLY A 102 -15.57 12.97 -11.24
CA GLY A 102 -14.85 11.73 -11.11
C GLY A 102 -15.31 10.82 -9.96
N LEU A 103 -14.36 10.24 -9.24
CA LEU A 103 -14.60 9.30 -8.14
C LEU A 103 -14.03 9.84 -6.84
N ALA A 104 -14.89 10.02 -5.83
CA ALA A 104 -14.45 10.25 -4.46
C ALA A 104 -14.52 8.93 -3.66
N ILE A 105 -13.43 8.58 -3.00
CA ILE A 105 -13.25 7.38 -2.18
C ILE A 105 -13.07 7.84 -0.73
N ALA A 106 -13.99 7.53 0.17
CA ALA A 106 -13.81 7.80 1.57
C ALA A 106 -12.61 7.02 2.15
N ALA A 107 -11.90 7.59 3.11
CA ALA A 107 -10.79 6.89 3.76
C ALA A 107 -11.23 5.59 4.44
N THR A 108 -12.49 5.52 4.90
CA THR A 108 -13.11 4.33 5.50
C THR A 108 -13.64 3.33 4.47
N CYS A 109 -13.62 3.63 3.17
CA CYS A 109 -14.00 2.69 2.11
C CYS A 109 -13.14 1.43 2.19
N THR A 110 -13.78 0.27 2.31
CA THR A 110 -13.05 -1.01 2.37
C THR A 110 -12.57 -1.44 1.00
N ILE A 111 -11.54 -2.28 0.96
CA ILE A 111 -11.03 -2.87 -0.30
C ILE A 111 -12.15 -3.64 -1.02
N ALA A 112 -13.00 -4.36 -0.27
CA ALA A 112 -14.14 -5.09 -0.83
C ALA A 112 -15.19 -4.16 -1.47
N GLN A 113 -15.46 -3.00 -0.86
CA GLN A 113 -16.39 -2.01 -1.43
C GLN A 113 -15.81 -1.40 -2.71
N LEU A 114 -14.51 -1.09 -2.72
CA LEU A 114 -13.87 -0.56 -3.91
C LEU A 114 -13.82 -1.59 -5.05
N ASP A 115 -13.50 -2.85 -4.77
CA ASP A 115 -13.48 -3.93 -5.78
C ASP A 115 -14.86 -4.20 -6.38
N ALA A 116 -15.93 -3.95 -5.62
CA ALA A 116 -17.31 -4.13 -6.07
C ALA A 116 -17.90 -2.91 -6.82
N LEU A 117 -17.12 -1.84 -7.03
CA LEU A 117 -17.59 -0.65 -7.72
C LEU A 117 -18.02 -0.97 -9.16
N ALA A 118 -19.28 -0.71 -9.49
CA ALA A 118 -19.78 -0.73 -10.86
C ALA A 118 -19.35 0.58 -11.55
N CYS A 119 -18.25 0.52 -12.30
CA CYS A 119 -17.70 1.68 -12.98
C CYS A 119 -18.54 2.07 -14.21
N PRO A 120 -18.67 3.37 -14.52
CA PRO A 120 -19.19 3.84 -15.80
C PRO A 120 -18.40 3.25 -16.99
N PRO A 121 -19.08 2.92 -18.12
CA PRO A 121 -18.44 2.23 -19.26
C PRO A 121 -17.40 3.08 -19.99
N ASP A 122 -17.41 4.39 -19.81
CA ASP A 122 -16.44 5.32 -20.39
C ASP A 122 -15.16 5.50 -19.52
N TRP A 123 -15.09 4.83 -18.36
CA TRP A 123 -13.89 4.80 -17.54
C TRP A 123 -12.93 3.73 -18.05
N LEU A 124 -12.07 4.08 -19.00
CA LEU A 124 -11.11 3.14 -19.58
C LEU A 124 -10.07 2.63 -18.58
N ALA A 125 -9.84 3.39 -17.50
CA ALA A 125 -8.96 2.99 -16.39
C ALA A 125 -9.67 2.10 -15.34
N ALA A 126 -10.96 1.82 -15.46
CA ALA A 126 -11.70 0.99 -14.48
C ALA A 126 -11.03 -0.35 -14.15
N PRO A 127 -10.42 -1.10 -15.11
CA PRO A 127 -9.72 -2.34 -14.79
C PRO A 127 -8.60 -2.19 -13.74
N LEU A 128 -7.97 -1.01 -13.63
CA LEU A 128 -6.93 -0.76 -12.64
C LEU A 128 -7.45 -0.90 -11.20
N ILE A 129 -8.72 -0.54 -10.95
CA ILE A 129 -9.34 -0.62 -9.63
C ILE A 129 -9.30 -2.06 -9.15
N ASN A 130 -9.84 -3.00 -9.93
CA ASN A 130 -9.83 -4.42 -9.56
C ASN A 130 -8.41 -5.00 -9.54
N GLN A 131 -7.53 -4.63 -10.48
CA GLN A 131 -6.14 -5.09 -10.50
C GLN A 131 -5.39 -4.67 -9.23
N CYS A 132 -5.54 -3.43 -8.79
CA CYS A 132 -4.93 -2.95 -7.56
C CYS A 132 -5.57 -3.56 -6.31
N CYS A 133 -6.90 -3.75 -6.27
CA CYS A 133 -7.55 -4.47 -5.18
C CYS A 133 -7.00 -5.90 -5.07
N ARG A 134 -6.81 -6.61 -6.18
CA ARG A 134 -6.23 -7.97 -6.21
C ARG A 134 -4.76 -8.01 -5.84
N ALA A 135 -4.00 -6.94 -6.14
CA ALA A 135 -2.63 -6.78 -5.68
C ALA A 135 -2.53 -6.60 -4.15
N PHE A 136 -3.64 -6.27 -3.48
CA PHE A 136 -3.76 -6.30 -2.02
C PHE A 136 -3.95 -7.75 -1.56
N LEU A 137 -2.83 -8.45 -1.38
CA LEU A 137 -2.81 -9.86 -0.98
C LEU A 137 -3.28 -10.04 0.46
N ALA A 138 -4.54 -10.37 0.61
CA ALA A 138 -5.15 -10.62 1.90
C ALA A 138 -6.37 -11.53 1.75
N SER A 139 -6.81 -12.15 2.85
CA SER A 139 -8.03 -12.92 2.87
C SER A 139 -9.27 -12.04 2.64
N PHE A 140 -10.38 -12.65 2.24
CA PHE A 140 -11.66 -11.95 2.07
C PHE A 140 -12.14 -11.25 3.36
N LYS A 141 -11.76 -11.75 4.54
CA LYS A 141 -12.07 -11.12 5.82
C LYS A 141 -11.34 -9.79 5.95
N ILE A 142 -10.06 -9.78 5.62
CA ILE A 142 -9.25 -8.56 5.62
C ILE A 142 -9.76 -7.56 4.57
N TRP A 143 -10.17 -8.02 3.38
CA TRP A 143 -10.74 -7.14 2.36
C TRP A 143 -11.99 -6.39 2.81
N ARG A 144 -12.81 -7.02 3.68
CA ARG A 144 -14.01 -6.40 4.26
C ARG A 144 -13.73 -5.42 5.38
N THR A 145 -12.49 -5.37 5.85
CA THR A 145 -12.10 -4.55 7.00
C THR A 145 -11.04 -3.52 6.63
N ALA A 146 -10.00 -3.93 5.89
CA ALA A 146 -8.93 -3.03 5.45
C ALA A 146 -9.51 -1.93 4.54
N THR A 147 -9.10 -0.69 4.79
CA THR A 147 -9.64 0.49 4.09
C THR A 147 -8.62 1.11 3.15
N VAL A 148 -9.11 1.83 2.15
CA VAL A 148 -8.29 2.57 1.18
C VAL A 148 -7.43 3.60 1.91
N GLY A 149 -8.03 4.41 2.79
CA GLY A 149 -7.31 5.40 3.59
C GLY A 149 -6.28 4.77 4.53
N GLY A 150 -6.63 3.64 5.18
CA GLY A 150 -5.70 2.90 6.03
C GLY A 150 -4.48 2.40 5.25
N ASN A 151 -4.67 1.84 4.05
CA ASN A 151 -3.57 1.40 3.19
C ASN A 151 -2.67 2.58 2.77
N LEU A 152 -3.27 3.74 2.45
CA LEU A 152 -2.54 4.94 2.09
C LEU A 152 -1.75 5.51 3.27
N CYS A 153 -2.37 5.66 4.44
CA CYS A 153 -1.74 6.19 5.64
C CYS A 153 -0.62 5.31 6.19
N MET A 154 -0.70 3.99 5.98
CA MET A 154 0.41 3.08 6.29
C MET A 154 1.65 3.34 5.46
N SER A 155 1.50 3.91 4.28
CA SER A 155 2.61 4.34 3.42
C SER A 155 3.65 3.26 3.17
N LEU A 156 3.19 1.99 3.06
CA LEU A 156 4.06 0.88 2.68
C LEU A 156 4.36 0.95 1.18
N PRO A 157 5.61 0.74 0.74
CA PRO A 157 5.98 0.77 -0.68
C PRO A 157 5.09 -0.10 -1.57
N ALA A 158 4.70 -1.27 -1.08
CA ALA A 158 3.85 -2.22 -1.78
C ALA A 158 2.33 -1.97 -1.59
N GLY A 159 1.94 -0.81 -1.05
CA GLY A 159 0.53 -0.45 -0.84
C GLY A 159 -0.20 -0.24 -2.18
N PRO A 160 -1.09 -1.15 -2.61
CA PRO A 160 -1.67 -1.05 -3.96
C PRO A 160 -2.68 0.09 -4.10
N MET A 161 -3.25 0.56 -2.99
CA MET A 161 -4.09 1.76 -3.03
C MET A 161 -3.27 3.02 -3.27
N ILE A 162 -2.02 3.05 -2.79
CA ILE A 162 -1.06 4.10 -3.13
C ILE A 162 -0.78 4.08 -4.64
N SER A 163 -0.57 2.90 -5.21
CA SER A 163 -0.30 2.71 -6.64
C SER A 163 -1.47 3.21 -7.49
N LEU A 164 -2.68 2.75 -7.19
CA LEU A 164 -3.91 3.13 -7.88
C LEU A 164 -4.12 4.63 -7.87
N THR A 165 -4.14 5.21 -6.67
CA THR A 165 -4.53 6.61 -6.51
C THR A 165 -3.44 7.57 -6.97
N SER A 166 -2.15 7.20 -6.87
CA SER A 166 -1.06 7.98 -7.47
C SER A 166 -1.11 7.96 -8.99
N ALA A 167 -1.39 6.81 -9.62
CA ALA A 167 -1.45 6.69 -11.08
C ALA A 167 -2.64 7.44 -11.68
N LEU A 168 -3.73 7.53 -10.95
CA LEU A 168 -4.97 8.19 -11.36
C LEU A 168 -5.09 9.63 -10.87
N ASP A 169 -3.98 10.32 -10.60
CA ASP A 169 -3.95 11.72 -10.16
C ASP A 169 -4.77 12.00 -8.89
N GLY A 170 -4.88 11.02 -8.01
CA GLY A 170 -5.65 11.14 -6.78
C GLY A 170 -5.15 12.28 -5.89
N VAL A 171 -6.10 12.98 -5.28
CA VAL A 171 -5.86 14.06 -4.33
C VAL A 171 -6.50 13.70 -3.00
N CYS A 172 -5.71 13.70 -1.93
CA CYS A 172 -6.20 13.51 -0.57
C CYS A 172 -6.79 14.81 -0.04
N THR A 173 -7.99 14.75 0.49
CA THR A 173 -8.54 15.75 1.41
C THR A 173 -8.16 15.34 2.82
N ILE A 174 -7.39 16.17 3.50
CA ILE A 174 -6.88 15.95 4.86
C ILE A 174 -7.61 16.91 5.80
N TRP A 175 -8.14 16.35 6.88
CA TRP A 175 -8.77 17.12 7.95
C TRP A 175 -7.86 17.15 9.18
N SER A 176 -7.82 18.28 9.85
CA SER A 176 -7.12 18.46 11.13
C SER A 176 -8.10 18.56 12.28
N ALA A 177 -7.67 18.21 13.48
CA ALA A 177 -8.51 18.18 14.68
C ALA A 177 -9.10 19.57 15.06
N ASP A 178 -8.48 20.66 14.61
CA ASP A 178 -8.94 22.04 14.78
C ASP A 178 -9.98 22.48 13.73
N GLY A 179 -10.40 21.57 12.84
CA GLY A 179 -11.39 21.85 11.80
C GLY A 179 -10.81 22.37 10.49
N GLY A 180 -9.48 22.44 10.35
CA GLY A 180 -8.82 22.81 9.10
C GLY A 180 -8.92 21.71 8.02
N GLU A 181 -8.90 22.14 6.76
CA GLU A 181 -8.85 21.25 5.60
C GLU A 181 -7.71 21.67 4.68
N ARG A 182 -6.98 20.66 4.14
CA ARG A 182 -5.98 20.86 3.10
C ARG A 182 -6.01 19.72 2.10
N LYS A 183 -5.55 20.00 0.88
CA LYS A 183 -5.47 19.00 -0.19
C LYS A 183 -4.01 18.71 -0.55
N VAL A 184 -3.70 17.42 -0.77
CA VAL A 184 -2.36 16.96 -1.15
C VAL A 184 -2.50 15.89 -2.22
N ALA A 185 -1.74 16.00 -3.32
CA ALA A 185 -1.70 14.95 -4.32
C ALA A 185 -1.15 13.65 -3.70
N VAL A 186 -1.74 12.50 -4.01
CA VAL A 186 -1.32 11.22 -3.41
C VAL A 186 0.15 10.90 -3.67
N ARG A 187 0.68 11.27 -4.84
CA ARG A 187 2.10 11.10 -5.19
C ARG A 187 3.05 11.84 -4.25
N ASP A 188 2.58 12.95 -3.65
CA ASP A 188 3.33 13.78 -2.72
C ASP A 188 2.98 13.47 -1.25
N PHE A 189 1.89 12.72 -1.03
CA PHE A 189 1.45 12.31 0.30
C PHE A 189 2.40 11.30 0.96
N VAL A 190 2.83 10.28 0.21
CA VAL A 190 3.77 9.25 0.69
C VAL A 190 5.19 9.73 0.45
N THR A 191 5.94 9.96 1.52
CA THR A 191 7.31 10.48 1.49
C THR A 191 8.39 9.41 1.65
N GLY A 192 8.00 8.19 2.04
CA GLY A 192 8.90 7.06 2.23
C GLY A 192 8.19 5.86 2.84
N ASN A 193 8.94 4.80 3.11
CA ASN A 193 8.38 3.62 3.78
C ASN A 193 7.85 4.00 5.18
N GLN A 194 6.55 3.78 5.42
CA GLN A 194 5.84 4.17 6.65
C GLN A 194 5.97 5.67 7.00
N ARG A 195 6.09 6.51 5.96
CA ARG A 195 6.21 7.96 6.13
C ARG A 195 5.28 8.68 5.17
N ASN A 196 4.53 9.63 5.70
CA ASN A 196 3.64 10.50 4.93
C ASN A 196 3.63 11.92 5.51
N VAL A 197 2.84 12.78 4.90
CA VAL A 197 2.78 14.21 5.23
C VAL A 197 1.77 14.58 6.31
N LEU A 198 1.12 13.61 6.96
CA LEU A 198 0.16 13.89 8.04
C LEU A 198 0.89 14.44 9.26
N ALA A 199 0.40 15.55 9.76
CA ALA A 199 0.76 16.05 11.08
C ALA A 199 -0.01 15.28 12.18
N THR A 200 0.43 15.45 13.43
CA THR A 200 -0.25 14.85 14.58
C THR A 200 -1.71 15.28 14.64
N GLY A 201 -2.62 14.31 14.76
CA GLY A 201 -4.05 14.56 14.81
C GLY A 201 -4.73 14.80 13.45
N GLU A 202 -3.98 14.88 12.35
CA GLU A 202 -4.57 14.92 11.01
C GLU A 202 -5.06 13.54 10.57
N LEU A 203 -6.07 13.52 9.71
CA LEU A 203 -6.55 12.30 9.06
C LEU A 203 -6.89 12.54 7.59
N VAL A 204 -6.78 11.50 6.79
CA VAL A 204 -7.32 11.51 5.42
C VAL A 204 -8.83 11.32 5.50
N ARG A 205 -9.59 12.29 4.98
CA ARG A 205 -11.06 12.22 4.88
C ARG A 205 -11.51 11.42 3.67
N GLN A 206 -10.91 11.72 2.51
CA GLN A 206 -11.21 11.08 1.24
C GLN A 206 -10.07 11.26 0.24
N ILE A 207 -10.13 10.47 -0.83
CA ILE A 207 -9.28 10.60 -2.01
C ILE A 207 -10.19 10.90 -3.21
N GLU A 208 -9.91 11.97 -3.93
CA GLU A 208 -10.63 12.38 -5.14
C GLU A 208 -9.80 12.02 -6.37
N ILE A 209 -10.37 11.25 -7.28
CA ILE A 209 -9.77 10.84 -8.55
C ILE A 209 -10.51 11.58 -9.67
N PRO A 210 -9.83 12.44 -10.47
CA PRO A 210 -10.48 13.22 -11.49
C PRO A 210 -10.97 12.36 -12.66
N LEU A 211 -12.10 12.71 -13.23
CA LEU A 211 -12.71 12.01 -14.37
C LEU A 211 -11.73 11.86 -15.56
N ALA A 212 -10.94 12.89 -15.82
CA ALA A 212 -9.94 12.85 -16.89
C ALA A 212 -8.92 11.71 -16.72
N ALA A 213 -8.55 11.35 -15.47
CA ALA A 213 -7.65 10.22 -15.21
C ALA A 213 -8.37 8.88 -15.37
N LEU A 214 -9.65 8.79 -14.98
CA LEU A 214 -10.45 7.58 -15.11
C LEU A 214 -10.74 7.23 -16.58
N LYS A 215 -10.76 8.21 -17.48
CA LYS A 215 -10.96 8.02 -18.93
C LYS A 215 -9.68 7.64 -19.68
N ARG A 216 -8.52 7.65 -19.05
CA ARG A 216 -7.24 7.28 -19.70
C ARG A 216 -7.19 5.77 -19.98
N ARG A 217 -6.65 5.40 -21.12
CA ARG A 217 -6.17 4.03 -21.36
C ARG A 217 -4.95 3.77 -20.51
N SER A 218 -4.90 2.61 -19.89
CA SER A 218 -3.84 2.26 -18.93
C SER A 218 -3.39 0.83 -19.08
N ALA A 219 -2.16 0.56 -18.63
CA ALA A 219 -1.57 -0.75 -18.53
C ALA A 219 -1.01 -0.96 -17.12
N PHE A 220 -1.15 -2.16 -16.61
CA PHE A 220 -0.74 -2.55 -15.25
C PHE A 220 0.28 -3.68 -15.31
N ARG A 221 1.36 -3.57 -14.54
CA ARG A 221 2.32 -4.65 -14.34
C ARG A 221 2.69 -4.78 -12.87
N GLN A 222 2.77 -6.01 -12.43
CA GLN A 222 3.15 -6.36 -11.06
C GLN A 222 4.06 -7.59 -11.07
N ILE A 223 5.05 -7.61 -10.19
CA ILE A 223 5.87 -8.79 -9.92
C ILE A 223 6.15 -8.94 -8.43
N SER A 224 6.26 -10.18 -7.99
CA SER A 224 6.68 -10.58 -6.64
C SER A 224 7.64 -11.75 -6.72
N LEU A 225 8.38 -12.02 -5.63
CA LEU A 225 9.30 -13.17 -5.55
C LEU A 225 8.60 -14.53 -5.48
N ALA A 226 7.32 -14.53 -5.07
CA ALA A 226 6.50 -15.74 -4.98
C ALA A 226 5.15 -15.50 -5.65
N PRO A 227 4.47 -16.54 -6.17
CA PRO A 227 3.17 -16.39 -6.87
C PRO A 227 2.12 -15.65 -6.05
N VAL A 228 2.10 -15.83 -4.74
CA VAL A 228 1.23 -15.11 -3.78
C VAL A 228 2.09 -14.28 -2.82
N GLY A 229 3.06 -13.55 -3.36
CA GLY A 229 3.97 -12.68 -2.62
C GLY A 229 3.54 -11.21 -2.67
N ARG A 230 3.97 -10.43 -1.66
CA ARG A 230 3.83 -8.97 -1.69
C ARG A 230 4.55 -8.40 -2.92
N SER A 231 3.95 -7.39 -3.56
CA SER A 231 4.54 -6.74 -4.74
C SER A 231 5.96 -6.24 -4.46
N ALA A 232 6.90 -6.65 -5.28
CA ALA A 232 8.27 -6.14 -5.28
C ALA A 232 8.45 -4.99 -6.30
N ALA A 233 7.66 -5.00 -7.37
CA ALA A 233 7.47 -3.87 -8.26
C ALA A 233 6.02 -3.87 -8.74
N LEU A 234 5.39 -2.68 -8.78
CA LEU A 234 4.08 -2.45 -9.35
C LEU A 234 4.13 -1.14 -10.14
N LEU A 235 3.85 -1.25 -11.43
CA LEU A 235 3.91 -0.14 -12.35
C LEU A 235 2.56 0.02 -13.04
N ILE A 236 2.16 1.28 -13.21
CA ILE A 236 0.96 1.66 -13.96
C ILE A 236 1.36 2.72 -14.97
N GLY A 237 1.14 2.43 -16.26
CA GLY A 237 1.25 3.40 -17.33
C GLY A 237 -0.12 3.89 -17.75
N SER A 238 -0.24 5.17 -18.11
CA SER A 238 -1.46 5.76 -18.67
C SER A 238 -1.13 6.66 -19.85
N LEU A 239 -1.96 6.63 -20.89
CA LEU A 239 -1.87 7.54 -22.02
C LEU A 239 -2.48 8.90 -21.65
N THR A 240 -1.77 10.00 -21.94
CA THR A 240 -2.37 11.33 -21.89
C THR A 240 -3.26 11.54 -23.11
N ALA A 241 -4.11 12.58 -23.08
CA ALA A 241 -4.96 12.95 -24.22
C ALA A 241 -4.13 13.32 -25.47
N GLU A 242 -2.92 13.82 -25.24
CA GLU A 242 -1.97 14.24 -26.29
C GLU A 242 -1.11 13.07 -26.81
N GLY A 243 -1.34 11.85 -26.33
CA GLY A 243 -0.57 10.65 -26.73
C GLY A 243 0.74 10.45 -25.99
N GLY A 244 0.96 11.20 -24.90
CA GLY A 244 2.09 11.03 -24.00
C GLY A 244 1.92 9.83 -23.06
N LEU A 245 3.00 9.47 -22.36
CA LEU A 245 3.01 8.42 -21.34
C LEU A 245 3.19 9.02 -19.94
N LEU A 246 2.30 8.66 -19.04
CA LEU A 246 2.50 8.83 -17.59
C LEU A 246 2.84 7.46 -17.00
N LEU A 247 4.02 7.30 -16.42
CA LEU A 247 4.44 6.06 -15.78
C LEU A 247 4.57 6.28 -14.27
N THR A 248 3.76 5.56 -13.50
CA THR A 248 3.82 5.53 -12.03
C THR A 248 4.48 4.25 -11.58
N ILE A 249 5.53 4.37 -10.77
CA ILE A 249 6.36 3.28 -10.26
C ILE A 249 6.20 3.23 -8.75
N THR A 250 5.78 2.09 -8.22
CA THR A 250 5.59 1.84 -6.79
C THR A 250 6.08 0.44 -6.44
N ALA A 251 6.05 0.10 -5.18
CA ALA A 251 6.55 -1.15 -4.61
C ALA A 251 8.07 -1.35 -4.77
N SER A 252 8.64 -1.10 -5.94
CA SER A 252 10.10 -1.15 -6.13
C SER A 252 10.82 0.04 -5.48
N THR A 253 10.16 1.17 -5.34
CA THR A 253 10.68 2.40 -4.75
C THR A 253 10.09 2.67 -3.37
N LYS A 254 10.79 3.41 -2.53
CA LYS A 254 10.37 3.76 -1.15
C LYS A 254 9.14 4.65 -1.09
N ARG A 255 8.85 5.38 -2.17
CA ARG A 255 7.70 6.25 -2.38
C ARG A 255 7.25 6.17 -3.83
N PRO A 256 6.04 6.60 -4.18
CA PRO A 256 5.63 6.68 -5.58
C PRO A 256 6.59 7.56 -6.38
N MET A 257 7.05 7.06 -7.52
CA MET A 257 7.82 7.81 -8.49
C MET A 257 6.99 7.95 -9.76
N ARG A 258 6.96 9.15 -10.35
CA ARG A 258 6.20 9.42 -11.56
C ARG A 258 7.10 10.02 -12.63
N LEU A 259 7.08 9.41 -13.79
CA LEU A 259 7.72 9.91 -15.00
C LEU A 259 6.64 10.32 -15.99
N ALA A 260 6.84 11.47 -16.63
CA ALA A 260 5.89 12.02 -17.61
C ALA A 260 6.63 12.31 -18.93
N PHE A 261 6.06 11.80 -20.02
CA PHE A 261 6.54 12.00 -21.37
C PHE A 261 5.45 12.70 -22.19
N THR A 262 5.81 13.72 -22.94
CA THR A 262 4.87 14.47 -23.77
C THR A 262 4.40 13.68 -25.00
N ARG A 263 5.17 12.68 -25.41
CA ARG A 263 4.85 11.69 -26.44
C ARG A 263 5.18 10.29 -25.92
N MET A 264 4.75 9.25 -26.61
CA MET A 264 5.22 7.91 -26.33
C MET A 264 6.75 7.84 -26.52
N PRO A 265 7.52 7.52 -25.47
CA PRO A 265 8.99 7.46 -25.59
C PRO A 265 9.44 6.25 -26.39
N GLU A 266 10.61 6.34 -26.98
CA GLU A 266 11.33 5.17 -27.48
C GLU A 266 11.87 4.33 -26.31
N ALA A 267 12.17 3.04 -26.55
CA ALA A 267 12.63 2.13 -25.50
C ALA A 267 13.91 2.64 -24.80
N GLY A 268 14.87 3.17 -25.55
CA GLY A 268 16.09 3.74 -24.99
C GLY A 268 15.84 4.99 -24.16
N GLU A 269 14.98 5.88 -24.62
CA GLU A 269 14.58 7.10 -23.89
C GLU A 269 13.91 6.77 -22.55
N LEU A 270 12.97 5.82 -22.55
CA LEU A 270 12.33 5.34 -21.33
C LEU A 270 13.35 4.78 -20.33
N HIS A 271 14.24 3.93 -20.81
CA HIS A 271 15.28 3.28 -19.99
C HIS A 271 16.19 4.33 -19.34
N GLU A 272 16.72 5.27 -20.13
CA GLU A 272 17.59 6.34 -19.64
C GLU A 272 16.88 7.24 -18.64
N THR A 273 15.62 7.62 -18.93
CA THR A 273 14.84 8.47 -18.03
C THR A 273 14.60 7.79 -16.68
N ILE A 274 14.33 6.47 -16.65
CA ILE A 274 14.20 5.73 -15.40
C ILE A 274 15.52 5.72 -14.63
N LEU A 275 16.65 5.46 -15.31
CA LEU A 275 17.97 5.42 -14.67
C LEU A 275 18.42 6.77 -14.11
N GLN A 276 18.05 7.87 -14.77
CA GLN A 276 18.37 9.23 -14.32
C GLN A 276 17.41 9.71 -13.23
N GLY A 277 16.12 9.33 -13.33
CA GLY A 277 15.07 9.80 -12.42
C GLY A 277 14.96 9.04 -11.11
N ILE A 278 15.51 7.82 -11.02
CA ILE A 278 15.42 6.97 -9.83
C ILE A 278 16.82 6.53 -9.42
N GLY A 279 17.30 7.11 -8.32
CA GLY A 279 18.61 6.79 -7.74
C GLY A 279 18.61 5.41 -7.07
N GLU A 280 19.80 4.83 -6.88
CA GLU A 280 19.97 3.54 -6.18
C GLU A 280 19.34 3.58 -4.78
N ALA A 281 19.44 4.71 -4.08
CA ALA A 281 18.90 4.90 -2.74
C ALA A 281 17.36 4.99 -2.69
N ASP A 282 16.70 5.23 -3.81
CA ASP A 282 15.23 5.29 -3.89
C ASP A 282 14.59 3.91 -3.93
N TYR A 283 15.34 2.88 -4.36
CA TYR A 283 14.83 1.51 -4.37
C TYR A 283 14.68 0.96 -2.95
N HIS A 284 13.55 0.27 -2.73
CA HIS A 284 13.26 -0.32 -1.43
C HIS A 284 14.06 -1.61 -1.21
N ASP A 285 14.57 -1.81 0.00
CA ASP A 285 15.29 -3.02 0.42
C ASP A 285 14.52 -3.72 1.54
N ASP A 286 14.01 -4.91 1.25
CA ASP A 286 13.36 -5.78 2.21
C ASP A 286 13.46 -7.26 1.79
N VAL A 287 12.75 -8.13 2.54
CA VAL A 287 12.70 -9.58 2.26
C VAL A 287 11.92 -9.91 0.98
N HIS A 288 11.17 -8.96 0.41
CA HIS A 288 10.38 -9.14 -0.80
C HIS A 288 11.11 -8.71 -2.07
N GLY A 289 12.37 -8.26 -1.96
CA GLY A 289 13.21 -7.93 -3.10
C GLY A 289 14.34 -6.96 -2.79
N LYS A 290 15.51 -7.25 -3.32
CA LYS A 290 16.69 -6.40 -3.20
C LYS A 290 16.68 -5.25 -4.21
N PRO A 291 17.31 -4.09 -3.93
CA PRO A 291 17.30 -2.91 -4.78
C PRO A 291 17.70 -3.20 -6.24
N PHE A 292 18.78 -3.94 -6.47
CA PHE A 292 19.26 -4.27 -7.82
C PHE A 292 18.23 -5.06 -8.63
N TRP A 293 17.53 -6.01 -7.98
CA TRP A 293 16.50 -6.81 -8.63
C TRP A 293 15.24 -5.98 -8.91
N ARG A 294 14.82 -5.15 -7.94
CA ARG A 294 13.69 -4.21 -8.11
C ARG A 294 13.95 -3.22 -9.25
N LYS A 295 15.17 -2.70 -9.36
CA LYS A 295 15.61 -1.84 -10.47
C LYS A 295 15.48 -2.57 -11.81
N HIS A 296 16.02 -3.80 -11.91
CA HIS A 296 15.91 -4.60 -13.12
C HIS A 296 14.44 -4.87 -13.52
N MET A 297 13.60 -5.24 -12.54
CA MET A 297 12.18 -5.48 -12.78
C MET A 297 11.44 -4.19 -13.17
N THR A 298 11.80 -3.05 -12.57
CA THR A 298 11.22 -1.75 -12.94
C THR A 298 11.45 -1.45 -14.42
N LEU A 299 12.68 -1.59 -14.89
CA LEU A 299 13.04 -1.36 -16.31
C LEU A 299 12.28 -2.31 -17.24
N ARG A 300 12.24 -3.60 -16.92
CA ARG A 300 11.53 -4.61 -17.70
C ARG A 300 10.03 -4.33 -17.79
N LEU A 301 9.39 -4.13 -16.62
CA LEU A 301 7.93 -3.91 -16.58
C LEU A 301 7.53 -2.58 -17.22
N ALA A 302 8.38 -1.55 -17.14
CA ALA A 302 8.17 -0.28 -17.81
C ALA A 302 8.16 -0.45 -19.34
N GLU A 303 9.09 -1.24 -19.90
CA GLU A 303 9.13 -1.54 -21.34
C GLU A 303 7.90 -2.35 -21.79
N GLU A 304 7.47 -3.33 -20.99
CA GLU A 304 6.24 -4.09 -21.29
C GLU A 304 5.01 -3.17 -21.35
N ILE A 305 4.91 -2.19 -20.44
CA ILE A 305 3.84 -1.16 -20.43
C ILE A 305 3.94 -0.28 -21.67
N ARG A 306 5.15 0.21 -21.99
CA ARG A 306 5.38 1.06 -23.17
C ARG A 306 4.96 0.34 -24.43
N ALA A 307 5.40 -0.89 -24.64
CA ALA A 307 5.08 -1.69 -25.81
C ALA A 307 3.56 -1.92 -25.95
N GLU A 308 2.86 -2.26 -24.86
CA GLU A 308 1.41 -2.43 -24.86
C GLU A 308 0.69 -1.15 -25.27
N LEU A 309 1.01 -0.02 -24.59
CA LEU A 309 0.32 1.24 -24.84
C LEU A 309 0.64 1.83 -26.23
N SER A 310 1.86 1.60 -26.75
CA SER A 310 2.22 1.99 -28.13
C SER A 310 1.35 1.25 -29.17
N SER A 311 1.08 -0.04 -28.95
CA SER A 311 0.28 -0.84 -29.87
C SER A 311 -1.20 -0.41 -29.90
N ILE A 312 -1.70 0.18 -28.83
CA ILE A 312 -3.07 0.69 -28.70
C ILE A 312 -3.21 2.03 -29.43
N GLY A 313 -2.18 2.90 -29.31
CA GLY A 313 -2.17 4.22 -29.96
C GLY A 313 -2.01 4.16 -31.50
N ALA A 314 -1.52 3.04 -32.02
CA ALA A 314 -1.34 2.81 -33.46
C ALA A 314 -2.56 2.24 -34.18
N ARG A 315 -3.64 1.89 -33.46
CA ARG A 315 -4.90 1.46 -34.10
C ARG A 315 -5.76 2.68 -34.38
N PRO A 316 -6.12 2.94 -35.65
CA PRO A 316 -6.95 4.07 -36.05
C PRO A 316 -8.35 3.99 -35.49
#